data_613427eb725d01fcd3ba1e987a55ced8
#
_entry.id   613427eb725d01fcd3ba1e987a55ced8
#
_cell.length_a   1.000
_cell.length_b   1.000
_cell.length_c   1.000
_cell.angle_alpha   90.00
_cell.angle_beta   90.00
_cell.angle_gamma   90.00
#
_symmetry.space_group_name_H-M   'P 1'
#
loop_
_entity.id
_entity.type
_entity.pdbx_description
1 polymer ?
#
loop_
_entity_poly.entity_id
_entity_poly.type
_entity_poly.pdbx_seq_one_letter_code
_entity_poly.pdbx_strand_id
1 'polypeptide(L)'
;EHKTKPTQHSVKELQGMGVSPNIVVLRCDEPLEESIFKKISMFCNVKPDCVIENITLPFLYEAPLMLERENFSSIVCRELGIDAPAPELGEWRQMVESIKNRTGEVNIGLVGKYVQLHDAYLSVNEALNHAGYALNTCVHIHWIDSEGLTEADYKEKLSGLDGILVPGGFGGRGIAGMILAARYARENDLPYFGICLGMQVAVIEYARNVAGITKADSGEFDELCPDKVIDFMPGQSENIDK
;
A
#
# COMPACT_ATOMS: atom_id res chain seq x y z
N GLU A 1 5.10 -29.87 7.53
CA GLU A 1 4.96 -30.15 8.97
C GLU A 1 5.09 -28.84 9.75
N HIS A 2 4.05 -28.48 10.51
CA HIS A 2 4.05 -27.28 11.35
C HIS A 2 4.95 -27.46 12.57
N LYS A 3 5.83 -26.48 12.82
CA LYS A 3 6.78 -26.51 13.93
C LYS A 3 6.35 -25.56 15.04
N THR A 4 6.03 -26.07 16.22
CA THR A 4 5.61 -25.28 17.38
C THR A 4 6.78 -24.70 18.20
N LYS A 5 7.98 -25.23 18.06
CA LYS A 5 9.17 -24.80 18.84
C LYS A 5 9.53 -23.31 18.70
N PRO A 6 9.47 -22.69 17.51
CA PRO A 6 9.75 -21.25 17.38
C PRO A 6 8.80 -20.40 18.24
N THR A 7 7.50 -20.68 18.19
CA THR A 7 6.49 -19.99 19.02
C THR A 7 6.74 -20.19 20.50
N GLN A 8 7.01 -21.45 20.92
CA GLN A 8 7.33 -21.75 22.33
C GLN A 8 8.58 -21.00 22.82
N HIS A 9 9.61 -20.89 21.95
CA HIS A 9 10.83 -20.15 22.27
C HIS A 9 10.54 -18.66 22.43
N SER A 10 9.81 -18.05 21.49
CA SER A 10 9.45 -16.64 21.56
C SER A 10 8.65 -16.29 22.83
N VAL A 11 7.68 -17.15 23.19
CA VAL A 11 6.89 -16.95 24.41
C VAL A 11 7.77 -17.13 25.67
N LYS A 12 8.69 -18.08 25.67
CA LYS A 12 9.63 -18.28 26.79
C LYS A 12 10.56 -17.09 26.98
N GLU A 13 11.07 -16.52 25.90
CA GLU A 13 11.90 -15.29 25.94
C GLU A 13 11.09 -14.11 26.52
N LEU A 14 9.86 -13.92 26.07
CA LEU A 14 8.94 -12.90 26.59
C LEU A 14 8.70 -13.08 28.11
N GLN A 15 8.42 -14.29 28.53
CA GLN A 15 8.24 -14.64 29.94
C GLN A 15 9.51 -14.41 30.75
N GLY A 16 10.68 -14.68 30.17
CA GLY A 16 11.99 -14.37 30.77
C GLY A 16 12.19 -12.88 31.04
N MET A 17 11.55 -12.02 30.29
CA MET A 17 11.53 -10.56 30.49
C MET A 17 10.41 -10.10 31.47
N GLY A 18 9.68 -11.03 32.07
CA GLY A 18 8.61 -10.73 33.05
C GLY A 18 7.24 -10.45 32.42
N VAL A 19 7.06 -10.71 31.15
CA VAL A 19 5.77 -10.51 30.44
C VAL A 19 5.19 -11.87 30.05
N SER A 20 3.97 -12.18 30.52
CA SER A 20 3.25 -13.40 30.12
C SER A 20 2.11 -13.05 29.16
N PRO A 21 2.04 -13.66 27.98
CA PRO A 21 0.93 -13.43 27.07
C PRO A 21 -0.34 -14.09 27.59
N ASN A 22 -1.48 -13.45 27.41
CA ASN A 22 -2.79 -14.04 27.70
C ASN A 22 -3.35 -14.76 26.46
N ILE A 23 -3.01 -14.25 25.27
CA ILE A 23 -3.46 -14.77 23.97
C ILE A 23 -2.25 -14.95 23.08
N VAL A 24 -2.21 -16.04 22.33
CA VAL A 24 -1.18 -16.31 21.30
C VAL A 24 -1.87 -16.45 19.95
N VAL A 25 -1.55 -15.54 19.03
CA VAL A 25 -2.04 -15.58 17.64
C VAL A 25 -1.00 -16.23 16.75
N LEU A 26 -1.37 -17.35 16.12
CA LEU A 26 -0.49 -18.16 15.29
C LEU A 26 -0.65 -17.78 13.81
N ARG A 27 0.32 -17.07 13.27
CA ARG A 27 0.36 -16.76 11.84
C ARG A 27 0.80 -17.99 11.04
N CYS A 28 -0.03 -18.46 10.11
CA CYS A 28 0.21 -19.64 9.29
C CYS A 28 -0.37 -19.48 7.88
N ASP A 29 0.09 -20.30 6.95
CA ASP A 29 -0.41 -20.29 5.57
C ASP A 29 -1.56 -21.27 5.36
N GLU A 30 -1.64 -22.32 6.18
CA GLU A 30 -2.65 -23.37 6.11
C GLU A 30 -3.29 -23.60 7.48
N PRO A 31 -4.51 -24.15 7.56
CA PRO A 31 -5.17 -24.49 8.80
C PRO A 31 -4.33 -25.41 9.67
N LEU A 32 -4.35 -25.15 10.96
CA LEU A 32 -3.58 -25.90 11.96
C LEU A 32 -4.36 -27.09 12.50
N GLU A 33 -3.66 -28.18 12.77
CA GLU A 33 -4.24 -29.33 13.46
C GLU A 33 -4.52 -29.02 14.93
N GLU A 34 -5.58 -29.62 15.49
CA GLU A 34 -5.96 -29.47 16.91
C GLU A 34 -4.81 -29.77 17.89
N SER A 35 -3.93 -30.70 17.50
CA SER A 35 -2.73 -31.06 18.26
C SER A 35 -1.77 -29.89 18.48
N ILE A 36 -1.71 -28.94 17.54
CA ILE A 36 -0.88 -27.73 17.59
C ILE A 36 -1.42 -26.77 18.66
N PHE A 37 -2.71 -26.50 18.65
CA PHE A 37 -3.37 -25.64 19.65
C PHE A 37 -3.14 -26.15 21.08
N LYS A 38 -3.38 -27.44 21.32
CA LYS A 38 -3.14 -28.09 22.62
C LYS A 38 -1.68 -27.95 23.05
N LYS A 39 -0.75 -28.17 22.13
CA LYS A 39 0.68 -28.09 22.40
C LYS A 39 1.12 -26.67 22.74
N ILE A 40 0.69 -25.67 21.98
CA ILE A 40 0.99 -24.26 22.26
C ILE A 40 0.38 -23.82 23.57
N SER A 41 -0.90 -24.12 23.83
CA SER A 41 -1.57 -23.83 25.09
C SER A 41 -0.78 -24.37 26.30
N MET A 42 -0.38 -25.62 26.24
CA MET A 42 0.35 -26.29 27.33
C MET A 42 1.77 -25.70 27.53
N PHE A 43 2.53 -25.51 26.47
CA PHE A 43 3.93 -25.06 26.58
C PHE A 43 4.08 -23.55 26.78
N CYS A 44 3.09 -22.76 26.36
CA CYS A 44 3.09 -21.31 26.55
C CYS A 44 2.30 -20.87 27.79
N ASN A 45 1.68 -21.79 28.50
CA ASN A 45 0.85 -21.54 29.70
C ASN A 45 -0.27 -20.52 29.41
N VAL A 46 -0.97 -20.70 28.29
CA VAL A 46 -2.17 -19.92 27.94
C VAL A 46 -3.38 -20.83 27.90
N LYS A 47 -4.59 -20.27 28.10
CA LYS A 47 -5.82 -21.06 28.01
C LYS A 47 -5.98 -21.68 26.62
N PRO A 48 -6.60 -22.87 26.50
CA PRO A 48 -6.74 -23.53 25.18
C PRO A 48 -7.43 -22.67 24.11
N ASP A 49 -8.47 -21.94 24.51
CA ASP A 49 -9.24 -21.04 23.67
C ASP A 49 -8.56 -19.68 23.40
N CYS A 50 -7.44 -19.42 24.08
CA CYS A 50 -6.60 -18.24 23.85
C CYS A 50 -5.46 -18.49 22.85
N VAL A 51 -5.44 -19.63 22.18
CA VAL A 51 -4.55 -19.89 21.05
C VAL A 51 -5.37 -19.73 19.77
N ILE A 52 -5.10 -18.70 19.02
CA ILE A 52 -5.91 -18.26 17.88
C ILE A 52 -5.13 -18.49 16.57
N GLU A 53 -5.79 -19.06 15.58
CA GLU A 53 -5.27 -19.23 14.25
C GLU A 53 -5.43 -17.92 13.43
N ASN A 54 -4.41 -17.58 12.66
CA ASN A 54 -4.44 -16.46 11.72
C ASN A 54 -3.84 -16.91 10.38
N ILE A 55 -4.69 -17.40 9.50
CA ILE A 55 -4.31 -17.95 8.19
C ILE A 55 -4.03 -16.81 7.21
N THR A 56 -3.11 -17.05 6.25
CA THR A 56 -2.92 -16.17 5.10
C THR A 56 -4.20 -16.12 4.26
N LEU A 57 -4.73 -14.93 4.06
CA LEU A 57 -5.96 -14.70 3.32
C LEU A 57 -5.66 -14.05 1.97
N PRO A 58 -6.43 -14.37 0.91
CA PRO A 58 -6.32 -13.71 -0.38
C PRO A 58 -6.61 -12.20 -0.30
N PHE A 59 -7.53 -11.83 0.60
CA PHE A 59 -7.94 -10.44 0.83
C PHE A 59 -7.77 -10.10 2.32
N LEU A 60 -6.97 -9.08 2.60
CA LEU A 60 -6.68 -8.65 3.97
C LEU A 60 -7.96 -8.30 4.75
N TYR A 61 -8.96 -7.74 4.06
CA TYR A 61 -10.24 -7.34 4.66
C TYR A 61 -11.12 -8.51 5.14
N GLU A 62 -10.78 -9.76 4.81
CA GLU A 62 -11.39 -10.94 5.43
C GLU A 62 -10.89 -11.25 6.84
N ALA A 63 -9.74 -10.67 7.25
CA ALA A 63 -9.12 -11.00 8.52
C ALA A 63 -10.04 -10.77 9.74
N PRO A 64 -10.80 -9.66 9.85
CA PRO A 64 -11.77 -9.51 10.95
C PRO A 64 -12.82 -10.63 10.99
N LEU A 65 -13.31 -11.05 9.83
CA LEU A 65 -14.30 -12.13 9.72
C LEU A 65 -13.70 -13.50 10.11
N MET A 66 -12.45 -13.74 9.76
CA MET A 66 -11.73 -14.95 10.13
C MET A 66 -11.48 -15.00 11.64
N LEU A 67 -10.96 -13.93 12.22
CA LEU A 67 -10.69 -13.85 13.66
C LEU A 67 -11.98 -14.00 14.48
N GLU A 68 -13.11 -13.46 14.00
CA GLU A 68 -14.37 -13.57 14.71
C GLU A 68 -14.98 -14.97 14.62
N ARG A 69 -14.66 -15.78 13.60
CA ARG A 69 -14.99 -17.23 13.61
C ARG A 69 -14.36 -17.98 14.78
N GLU A 70 -13.20 -17.51 15.25
CA GLU A 70 -12.48 -18.01 16.43
C GLU A 70 -12.96 -17.34 17.73
N ASN A 71 -14.02 -16.52 17.71
CA ASN A 71 -14.52 -15.72 18.83
C ASN A 71 -13.46 -14.79 19.44
N PHE A 72 -12.54 -14.28 18.62
CA PHE A 72 -11.37 -13.52 19.06
C PHE A 72 -11.74 -12.29 19.88
N SER A 73 -12.74 -11.50 19.45
CA SER A 73 -13.20 -10.31 20.18
C SER A 73 -13.72 -10.65 21.58
N SER A 74 -14.55 -11.69 21.69
CA SER A 74 -15.08 -12.16 22.97
C SER A 74 -13.98 -12.66 23.92
N ILE A 75 -12.97 -13.34 23.37
CA ILE A 75 -11.81 -13.82 24.14
C ILE A 75 -10.99 -12.64 24.65
N VAL A 76 -10.71 -11.64 23.79
CA VAL A 76 -9.99 -10.42 24.17
C VAL A 76 -10.73 -9.66 25.27
N CYS A 77 -12.03 -9.43 25.09
CA CYS A 77 -12.86 -8.74 26.09
C CYS A 77 -12.85 -9.48 27.43
N ARG A 78 -12.98 -10.80 27.43
CA ARG A 78 -12.90 -11.62 28.63
C ARG A 78 -11.54 -11.48 29.32
N GLU A 79 -10.44 -11.60 28.61
CA GLU A 79 -9.08 -11.49 29.18
C GLU A 79 -8.77 -10.08 29.72
N LEU A 80 -9.40 -9.05 29.17
CA LEU A 80 -9.28 -7.66 29.63
C LEU A 80 -10.33 -7.28 30.70
N GLY A 81 -11.31 -8.15 31.01
CA GLY A 81 -12.40 -7.84 31.93
C GLY A 81 -13.37 -6.78 31.39
N ILE A 82 -13.50 -6.68 30.06
CA ILE A 82 -14.40 -5.74 29.38
C ILE A 82 -15.71 -6.44 29.08
N ASP A 83 -16.82 -5.83 29.49
CA ASP A 83 -18.16 -6.27 29.10
C ASP A 83 -18.56 -5.51 27.81
N ALA A 84 -18.64 -6.24 26.71
CA ALA A 84 -18.99 -5.69 25.41
C ALA A 84 -19.91 -6.65 24.66
N PRO A 85 -20.86 -6.12 23.86
CA PRO A 85 -21.69 -6.96 23.00
C PRO A 85 -20.84 -7.62 21.91
N ALA A 86 -21.38 -8.70 21.34
CA ALA A 86 -20.77 -9.31 20.16
C ALA A 86 -20.67 -8.28 18.99
N PRO A 87 -19.60 -8.29 18.20
CA PRO A 87 -19.42 -7.33 17.12
C PRO A 87 -20.44 -7.55 16.00
N GLU A 88 -21.00 -6.45 15.49
CA GLU A 88 -21.89 -6.46 14.33
C GLU A 88 -21.09 -6.30 13.04
N LEU A 89 -20.79 -7.40 12.37
CA LEU A 89 -19.98 -7.46 11.16
C LEU A 89 -20.81 -7.61 9.87
N GLY A 90 -22.10 -7.29 9.89
CA GLY A 90 -22.99 -7.42 8.72
C GLY A 90 -22.53 -6.61 7.51
N GLU A 91 -22.31 -5.31 7.69
CA GLU A 91 -21.82 -4.41 6.64
C GLU A 91 -20.40 -4.78 6.17
N TRP A 92 -19.54 -5.16 7.10
CA TRP A 92 -18.18 -5.61 6.77
C TRP A 92 -18.19 -6.86 5.89
N ARG A 93 -19.06 -7.82 6.19
CA ARG A 93 -19.25 -9.03 5.37
C ARG A 93 -19.74 -8.70 3.96
N GLN A 94 -20.70 -7.78 3.84
CA GLN A 94 -21.20 -7.33 2.54
C GLN A 94 -20.09 -6.66 1.72
N MET A 95 -19.26 -5.83 2.35
CA MET A 95 -18.11 -5.21 1.70
C MET A 95 -17.13 -6.27 1.18
N VAL A 96 -16.76 -7.25 2.00
CA VAL A 96 -15.86 -8.34 1.60
C VAL A 96 -16.42 -9.15 0.43
N GLU A 97 -17.72 -9.45 0.44
CA GLU A 97 -18.37 -10.15 -0.68
C GLU A 97 -18.37 -9.28 -1.95
N SER A 98 -18.58 -7.97 -1.84
CA SER A 98 -18.47 -7.05 -2.98
C SER A 98 -17.05 -7.05 -3.56
N ILE A 99 -16.02 -7.06 -2.71
CA ILE A 99 -14.62 -7.12 -3.14
C ILE A 99 -14.35 -8.39 -3.95
N LYS A 100 -14.91 -9.54 -3.54
CA LYS A 100 -14.71 -10.82 -4.22
C LYS A 100 -15.42 -10.92 -5.56
N ASN A 101 -16.53 -10.24 -5.71
CA ASN A 101 -17.43 -10.35 -6.86
C ASN A 101 -17.30 -9.17 -7.85
N ARG A 102 -16.19 -8.45 -7.83
CA ARG A 102 -15.93 -7.35 -8.77
C ARG A 102 -15.91 -7.86 -10.22
N THR A 103 -16.49 -7.09 -11.13
CA THR A 103 -16.66 -7.45 -12.53
C THR A 103 -15.94 -6.51 -13.51
N GLY A 104 -15.67 -5.27 -13.11
CA GLY A 104 -14.87 -4.34 -13.90
C GLY A 104 -13.37 -4.61 -13.73
N GLU A 105 -12.59 -4.19 -14.72
CA GLU A 105 -11.12 -4.21 -14.67
C GLU A 105 -10.56 -2.89 -15.16
N VAL A 106 -9.48 -2.42 -14.55
CA VAL A 106 -8.76 -1.21 -14.97
C VAL A 106 -7.26 -1.38 -14.73
N ASN A 107 -6.46 -0.92 -15.69
CA ASN A 107 -5.00 -0.98 -15.66
C ASN A 107 -4.43 0.41 -15.36
N ILE A 108 -3.84 0.61 -14.18
CA ILE A 108 -3.27 1.89 -13.75
C ILE A 108 -1.75 1.77 -13.70
N GLY A 109 -1.07 2.62 -14.47
CA GLY A 109 0.38 2.77 -14.39
C GLY A 109 0.77 3.66 -13.20
N LEU A 110 1.41 3.09 -12.19
CA LEU A 110 2.04 3.84 -11.11
C LEU A 110 3.49 4.10 -11.49
N VAL A 111 3.77 5.32 -11.97
CA VAL A 111 5.10 5.71 -12.46
C VAL A 111 5.85 6.44 -11.35
N GLY A 112 6.84 5.80 -10.75
CA GLY A 112 7.52 6.32 -9.56
C GLY A 112 8.99 5.95 -9.47
N LYS A 113 9.66 6.52 -8.45
CA LYS A 113 11.08 6.30 -8.15
C LYS A 113 11.34 5.06 -7.29
N TYR A 114 10.36 4.66 -6.48
CA TYR A 114 10.52 3.65 -5.42
C TYR A 114 9.71 2.39 -5.69
N VAL A 115 9.44 2.09 -6.97
CA VAL A 115 8.59 0.96 -7.38
C VAL A 115 9.17 -0.42 -7.06
N GLN A 116 10.47 -0.50 -6.79
CA GLN A 116 11.13 -1.73 -6.35
C GLN A 116 10.76 -2.10 -4.89
N LEU A 117 10.35 -1.12 -4.09
CA LEU A 117 9.88 -1.29 -2.73
C LEU A 117 8.41 -0.88 -2.67
N HIS A 118 7.51 -1.80 -2.91
CA HIS A 118 6.06 -1.53 -2.98
C HIS A 118 5.51 -0.85 -1.72
N ASP A 119 6.09 -1.12 -0.57
CA ASP A 119 5.70 -0.50 0.71
C ASP A 119 5.86 1.03 0.71
N ALA A 120 6.77 1.58 -0.12
CA ALA A 120 6.94 3.03 -0.25
C ALA A 120 5.67 3.72 -0.78
N TYR A 121 4.84 3.01 -1.53
CA TYR A 121 3.60 3.49 -2.10
C TYR A 121 2.36 2.75 -1.58
N LEU A 122 2.47 2.10 -0.41
CA LEU A 122 1.37 1.30 0.16
C LEU A 122 0.06 2.10 0.26
N SER A 123 0.11 3.33 0.75
CA SER A 123 -1.09 4.17 0.88
C SER A 123 -1.73 4.51 -0.48
N VAL A 124 -0.93 4.70 -1.52
CA VAL A 124 -1.42 4.96 -2.88
C VAL A 124 -2.05 3.70 -3.47
N ASN A 125 -1.38 2.55 -3.29
CA ASN A 125 -1.89 1.24 -3.68
C ASN A 125 -3.25 0.95 -3.03
N GLU A 126 -3.34 1.12 -1.70
CA GLU A 126 -4.59 0.91 -0.98
C GLU A 126 -5.69 1.91 -1.40
N ALA A 127 -5.35 3.17 -1.64
CA ALA A 127 -6.32 4.16 -2.11
C ALA A 127 -6.93 3.78 -3.48
N LEU A 128 -6.10 3.28 -4.41
CA LEU A 128 -6.56 2.79 -5.71
C LEU A 128 -7.45 1.54 -5.56
N ASN A 129 -7.05 0.61 -4.70
CA ASN A 129 -7.86 -0.58 -4.40
C ASN A 129 -9.21 -0.21 -3.77
N HIS A 130 -9.24 0.73 -2.80
CA HIS A 130 -10.48 1.21 -2.18
C HIS A 130 -11.43 1.84 -3.20
N ALA A 131 -10.89 2.65 -4.13
CA ALA A 131 -11.68 3.20 -5.23
C ALA A 131 -12.25 2.06 -6.10
N GLY A 132 -11.44 1.05 -6.41
CA GLY A 132 -11.88 -0.14 -7.13
C GLY A 132 -13.00 -0.90 -6.41
N TYR A 133 -12.92 -1.04 -5.09
CA TYR A 133 -13.97 -1.66 -4.28
C TYR A 133 -15.29 -0.90 -4.37
N ALA A 134 -15.23 0.42 -4.24
CA ALA A 134 -16.40 1.27 -4.34
C ALA A 134 -17.03 1.28 -5.75
N LEU A 135 -16.23 1.10 -6.79
CA LEU A 135 -16.65 1.13 -8.20
C LEU A 135 -16.86 -0.26 -8.81
N ASN A 136 -16.87 -1.31 -8.00
CA ASN A 136 -17.02 -2.70 -8.45
C ASN A 136 -15.97 -3.10 -9.52
N THR A 137 -14.72 -2.62 -9.38
CA THR A 137 -13.65 -2.75 -10.38
C THR A 137 -12.40 -3.34 -9.75
N CYS A 138 -11.77 -4.31 -10.41
CA CYS A 138 -10.43 -4.77 -10.09
C CYS A 138 -9.41 -3.78 -10.66
N VAL A 139 -8.55 -3.25 -9.80
CA VAL A 139 -7.47 -2.34 -10.21
C VAL A 139 -6.18 -3.14 -10.34
N HIS A 140 -5.64 -3.20 -11.56
CA HIS A 140 -4.35 -3.78 -11.85
C HIS A 140 -3.30 -2.69 -11.87
N ILE A 141 -2.42 -2.66 -10.85
CA ILE A 141 -1.39 -1.64 -10.71
C ILE A 141 -0.11 -2.13 -11.38
N HIS A 142 0.29 -1.43 -12.45
CA HIS A 142 1.54 -1.64 -13.17
C HIS A 142 2.61 -0.72 -12.56
N TRP A 143 3.56 -1.32 -11.86
CA TRP A 143 4.67 -0.63 -11.21
C TRP A 143 5.75 -0.28 -12.24
N ILE A 144 5.88 0.98 -12.57
CA ILE A 144 6.76 1.45 -13.64
C ILE A 144 7.84 2.33 -13.05
N ASP A 145 9.10 1.89 -13.18
CA ASP A 145 10.25 2.66 -12.76
C ASP A 145 10.45 3.87 -13.69
N SER A 146 10.34 5.07 -13.13
CA SER A 146 10.50 6.30 -13.89
C SER A 146 11.91 6.50 -14.43
N GLU A 147 12.95 5.94 -13.80
CA GLU A 147 14.32 5.97 -14.33
C GLU A 147 14.49 5.09 -15.56
N GLY A 148 13.70 4.05 -15.68
CA GLY A 148 13.69 3.13 -16.81
C GLY A 148 12.91 3.63 -18.03
N LEU A 149 12.21 4.78 -17.95
CA LEU A 149 11.49 5.35 -19.09
C LEU A 149 12.38 6.28 -19.91
N THR A 150 12.48 6.00 -21.20
CA THR A 150 13.27 6.80 -22.16
C THR A 150 12.42 7.25 -23.35
N GLU A 151 12.87 8.26 -24.10
CA GLU A 151 12.20 8.70 -25.34
C GLU A 151 12.04 7.56 -26.37
N ALA A 152 12.86 6.53 -26.30
CA ALA A 152 12.83 5.42 -27.26
C ALA A 152 11.72 4.39 -26.92
N ASP A 153 11.35 4.22 -25.64
CA ASP A 153 10.54 3.09 -25.19
C ASP A 153 9.31 3.45 -24.33
N TYR A 154 9.16 4.71 -23.90
CA TYR A 154 8.06 5.09 -23.00
C TYR A 154 6.67 4.79 -23.58
N LYS A 155 6.48 4.92 -24.90
CA LYS A 155 5.21 4.66 -25.57
C LYS A 155 4.82 3.18 -25.49
N GLU A 156 5.79 2.29 -25.65
CA GLU A 156 5.58 0.84 -25.53
C GLU A 156 5.27 0.46 -24.09
N LYS A 157 6.10 0.95 -23.14
CA LYS A 157 5.97 0.63 -21.71
C LYS A 157 4.68 1.16 -21.06
N LEU A 158 4.11 2.23 -21.59
CA LEU A 158 2.88 2.84 -21.09
C LEU A 158 1.64 2.43 -21.89
N SER A 159 1.82 1.62 -22.95
CA SER A 159 0.70 1.16 -23.77
C SER A 159 -0.24 0.23 -23.00
N GLY A 160 -1.55 0.31 -23.31
CA GLY A 160 -2.55 -0.55 -22.70
C GLY A 160 -2.96 -0.19 -21.28
N LEU A 161 -2.50 0.96 -20.78
CA LEU A 161 -2.97 1.52 -19.50
C LEU A 161 -4.27 2.30 -19.71
N ASP A 162 -5.14 2.26 -18.71
CA ASP A 162 -6.39 3.01 -18.66
C ASP A 162 -6.22 4.35 -17.91
N GLY A 163 -5.10 4.52 -17.20
CA GLY A 163 -4.75 5.74 -16.49
C GLY A 163 -3.32 5.71 -15.95
N ILE A 164 -2.78 6.88 -15.64
CA ILE A 164 -1.43 7.04 -15.08
C ILE A 164 -1.49 7.82 -13.77
N LEU A 165 -0.85 7.29 -12.74
CA LEU A 165 -0.64 7.96 -11.48
C LEU A 165 0.86 8.17 -11.26
N VAL A 166 1.27 9.41 -11.00
CA VAL A 166 2.63 9.76 -10.60
C VAL A 166 2.62 10.23 -9.14
N PRO A 167 3.21 9.46 -8.21
CA PRO A 167 3.19 9.78 -6.80
C PRO A 167 4.18 10.87 -6.42
N GLY A 168 4.19 11.24 -5.14
CA GLY A 168 5.17 12.15 -4.55
C GLY A 168 6.59 11.57 -4.52
N GLY A 169 7.57 12.44 -4.34
CA GLY A 169 8.98 12.10 -4.20
C GLY A 169 9.84 13.35 -4.11
N PHE A 170 11.13 13.19 -3.83
CA PHE A 170 12.12 14.27 -3.70
C PHE A 170 13.33 14.07 -4.62
N GLY A 171 14.00 15.17 -4.97
CA GLY A 171 15.22 15.18 -5.77
C GLY A 171 15.02 14.85 -7.26
N GLY A 172 16.06 15.07 -8.05
CA GLY A 172 16.01 15.07 -9.52
C GLY A 172 15.97 13.69 -10.20
N ARG A 173 16.13 12.58 -9.45
CA ARG A 173 16.16 11.23 -10.00
C ARG A 173 14.81 10.85 -10.63
N GLY A 174 14.80 10.27 -11.82
CA GLY A 174 13.61 9.77 -12.51
C GLY A 174 12.61 10.83 -13.02
N ILE A 175 12.92 12.14 -12.87
CA ILE A 175 12.03 13.24 -13.29
C ILE A 175 11.75 13.18 -14.79
N ALA A 176 12.77 12.92 -15.62
CA ALA A 176 12.60 12.84 -17.07
C ALA A 176 11.54 11.79 -17.46
N GLY A 177 11.59 10.60 -16.86
CA GLY A 177 10.61 9.55 -17.13
C GLY A 177 9.21 9.89 -16.61
N MET A 178 9.09 10.61 -15.49
CA MET A 178 7.79 11.09 -15.01
C MET A 178 7.19 12.12 -15.97
N ILE A 179 8.02 13.02 -16.53
CA ILE A 179 7.58 13.98 -17.56
C ILE A 179 7.12 13.23 -18.82
N LEU A 180 7.82 12.18 -19.24
CA LEU A 180 7.40 11.32 -20.35
C LEU A 180 6.06 10.64 -20.09
N ALA A 181 5.82 10.19 -18.86
CA ALA A 181 4.54 9.60 -18.49
C ALA A 181 3.40 10.62 -18.53
N ALA A 182 3.62 11.84 -18.04
CA ALA A 182 2.64 12.93 -18.13
C ALA A 182 2.35 13.30 -19.60
N ARG A 183 3.40 13.37 -20.43
CA ARG A 183 3.27 13.61 -21.86
C ARG A 183 2.45 12.53 -22.56
N TYR A 184 2.76 11.25 -22.27
CA TYR A 184 2.02 10.13 -22.83
C TYR A 184 0.54 10.20 -22.49
N ALA A 185 0.21 10.46 -21.22
CA ALA A 185 -1.16 10.61 -20.79
C ALA A 185 -1.91 11.72 -21.55
N ARG A 186 -1.28 12.91 -21.67
CA ARG A 186 -1.87 14.04 -22.39
C ARG A 186 -2.02 13.76 -23.89
N GLU A 187 -1.01 13.16 -24.55
CA GLU A 187 -1.05 12.88 -25.98
C GLU A 187 -2.03 11.77 -26.38
N ASN A 188 -2.42 10.92 -25.43
CA ASN A 188 -3.34 9.79 -25.66
C ASN A 188 -4.68 9.92 -24.93
N ASP A 189 -5.01 11.12 -24.41
CA ASP A 189 -6.24 11.40 -23.67
C ASP A 189 -6.48 10.42 -22.49
N LEU A 190 -5.40 9.95 -21.86
CA LEU A 190 -5.49 9.09 -20.68
C LEU A 190 -5.67 9.93 -19.41
N PRO A 191 -6.51 9.49 -18.47
CA PRO A 191 -6.56 10.06 -17.13
C PRO A 191 -5.17 10.09 -16.48
N TYR A 192 -4.78 11.27 -15.97
CA TYR A 192 -3.53 11.46 -15.26
C TYR A 192 -3.80 12.03 -13.86
N PHE A 193 -3.19 11.42 -12.85
CA PHE A 193 -3.25 11.93 -11.49
C PHE A 193 -1.84 12.10 -10.91
N GLY A 194 -1.45 13.34 -10.68
CA GLY A 194 -0.15 13.70 -10.09
C GLY A 194 -0.29 14.10 -8.63
N ILE A 195 0.41 13.42 -7.73
CA ILE A 195 0.45 13.74 -6.30
C ILE A 195 1.77 14.46 -5.99
N CYS A 196 1.71 15.68 -5.40
CA CYS A 196 2.90 16.45 -5.02
C CYS A 196 3.87 16.61 -6.21
N LEU A 197 4.99 15.88 -6.24
CA LEU A 197 5.93 15.85 -7.35
C LEU A 197 5.24 15.50 -8.68
N GLY A 198 4.30 14.57 -8.68
CA GLY A 198 3.56 14.19 -9.88
C GLY A 198 2.76 15.35 -10.49
N MET A 199 2.18 16.21 -9.67
CA MET A 199 1.54 17.44 -10.13
C MET A 199 2.56 18.42 -10.70
N GLN A 200 3.70 18.59 -10.04
CA GLN A 200 4.77 19.49 -10.50
C GLN A 200 5.32 19.07 -11.87
N VAL A 201 5.57 17.77 -12.09
CA VAL A 201 6.06 17.29 -13.40
C VAL A 201 5.03 17.47 -14.51
N ALA A 202 3.72 17.37 -14.20
CA ALA A 202 2.68 17.65 -15.18
C ALA A 202 2.66 19.14 -15.58
N VAL A 203 2.87 20.05 -14.63
CA VAL A 203 3.01 21.50 -14.92
C VAL A 203 4.22 21.76 -15.81
N ILE A 204 5.36 21.15 -15.50
CA ILE A 204 6.59 21.29 -16.32
C ILE A 204 6.35 20.73 -17.73
N GLU A 205 5.76 19.57 -17.85
CA GLU A 205 5.42 18.95 -19.14
C GLU A 205 4.54 19.87 -19.98
N TYR A 206 3.47 20.35 -19.40
CA TYR A 206 2.53 21.24 -20.10
C TYR A 206 3.18 22.57 -20.49
N ALA A 207 3.97 23.15 -19.61
CA ALA A 207 4.72 24.37 -19.90
C ALA A 207 5.66 24.19 -21.10
N ARG A 208 6.40 23.08 -21.16
CA ARG A 208 7.34 22.79 -22.24
C ARG A 208 6.66 22.53 -23.58
N ASN A 209 5.66 21.67 -23.58
CA ASN A 209 5.12 21.06 -24.80
C ASN A 209 3.81 21.70 -25.28
N VAL A 210 3.10 22.45 -24.45
CA VAL A 210 1.86 23.13 -24.83
C VAL A 210 1.99 24.65 -24.78
N ALA A 211 2.52 25.20 -23.67
CA ALA A 211 2.71 26.65 -23.55
C ALA A 211 3.94 27.19 -24.28
N GLY A 212 4.80 26.32 -24.82
CA GLY A 212 6.00 26.73 -25.61
C GLY A 212 7.15 27.26 -24.76
N ILE A 213 7.12 27.10 -23.45
CA ILE A 213 8.21 27.50 -22.54
C ILE A 213 9.22 26.36 -22.48
N THR A 214 9.99 26.20 -23.52
CA THR A 214 10.84 25.02 -23.77
C THR A 214 11.86 24.71 -22.68
N LYS A 215 12.25 25.70 -21.87
CA LYS A 215 13.19 25.56 -20.76
C LYS A 215 12.51 25.56 -19.41
N ALA A 216 11.19 25.41 -19.35
CA ALA A 216 10.45 25.35 -18.09
C ALA A 216 10.96 24.22 -17.21
N ASP A 217 11.23 24.49 -15.93
CA ASP A 217 11.62 23.50 -14.95
C ASP A 217 11.24 23.94 -13.53
N SER A 218 11.60 23.11 -12.54
CA SER A 218 11.51 23.43 -11.13
C SER A 218 12.84 23.95 -10.59
N GLY A 219 12.80 24.97 -9.75
CA GLY A 219 13.96 25.43 -9.00
C GLY A 219 14.57 24.37 -8.07
N GLU A 220 13.81 23.33 -7.71
CA GLU A 220 14.34 22.18 -6.97
C GLU A 220 15.25 21.30 -7.82
N PHE A 221 14.98 21.17 -9.13
CA PHE A 221 15.73 20.29 -10.03
C PHE A 221 16.87 21.00 -10.74
N ASP A 222 16.69 22.28 -11.08
CA ASP A 222 17.68 23.13 -11.70
C ASP A 222 17.57 24.56 -11.12
N GLU A 223 18.45 24.90 -10.19
CA GLU A 223 18.50 26.22 -9.58
C GLU A 223 18.80 27.35 -10.59
N LEU A 224 19.47 27.02 -11.69
CA LEU A 224 19.85 27.96 -12.73
C LEU A 224 18.83 28.03 -13.88
N CYS A 225 17.73 27.29 -13.78
CA CYS A 225 16.67 27.30 -14.77
C CYS A 225 16.18 28.73 -15.02
N PRO A 226 16.19 29.19 -16.31
CA PRO A 226 15.71 30.53 -16.61
C PRO A 226 14.19 30.69 -16.49
N ASP A 227 13.45 29.63 -16.73
CA ASP A 227 11.99 29.63 -16.79
C ASP A 227 11.40 28.71 -15.70
N LYS A 228 11.58 29.11 -14.43
CA LYS A 228 11.05 28.36 -13.30
C LYS A 228 9.53 28.45 -13.28
N VAL A 229 8.85 27.36 -13.56
CA VAL A 229 7.39 27.23 -13.44
C VAL A 229 6.95 26.66 -12.09
N ILE A 230 7.87 26.03 -11.39
CA ILE A 230 7.79 25.61 -10.00
C ILE A 230 9.01 26.16 -9.27
N ASP A 231 8.81 26.84 -8.14
CA ASP A 231 9.92 27.38 -7.35
C ASP A 231 9.58 27.38 -5.86
N PHE A 232 10.59 27.60 -5.04
CA PHE A 232 10.43 27.76 -3.60
C PHE A 232 9.68 29.04 -3.27
N MET A 233 8.88 29.00 -2.20
CA MET A 233 8.27 30.21 -1.68
C MET A 233 9.34 31.18 -1.14
N PRO A 234 9.16 32.48 -1.30
CA PRO A 234 10.12 33.46 -0.77
C PRO A 234 10.43 33.20 0.71
N GLY A 235 11.71 33.09 1.05
CA GLY A 235 12.20 32.83 2.41
C GLY A 235 12.22 31.35 2.85
N GLN A 236 11.91 30.40 1.98
CA GLN A 236 11.99 28.97 2.31
C GLN A 236 13.24 28.25 1.76
N SER A 237 13.95 28.85 0.83
CA SER A 237 15.17 28.28 0.22
C SER A 237 16.30 28.00 1.25
N GLU A 238 16.29 28.67 2.39
CA GLU A 238 17.31 28.51 3.45
C GLU A 238 17.00 27.38 4.46
N ASN A 239 15.84 26.72 4.36
CA ASN A 239 15.39 25.73 5.35
C ASN A 239 15.50 24.27 4.89
N ILE A 240 16.04 23.99 3.71
CA ILE A 240 16.08 22.62 3.14
C ILE A 240 17.26 21.80 3.69
N ASP A 241 18.26 22.44 4.28
CA ASP A 241 19.46 21.80 4.86
C ASP A 241 19.36 21.53 6.38
N LYS A 242 18.15 21.33 6.93
CA LYS A 242 17.98 20.99 8.35
C LYS A 242 17.17 19.75 8.57
#